data_fb05b8e6f115d3707cdc65619079d879
#
_entry.id   fb05b8e6f115d3707cdc65619079d879
#
_cell.length_a   1.000
_cell.length_b   1.000
_cell.length_c   1.000
_cell.angle_alpha   90.00
_cell.angle_beta   90.00
_cell.angle_gamma   90.00
#
_symmetry.space_group_name_H-M   'P 1'
#
loop_
_entity.id
_entity.type
_entity.pdbx_description
1 polymer ?
#
loop_
_entity_poly.entity_id
_entity_poly.type
_entity_poly.pdbx_seq_one_letter_code
_entity_poly.pdbx_strand_id
1 'polypeptide(L)'
;MNQSETSSEFEALLDYLKRNRKCDLTGYKRSTLMRRFGHRMQSINIDSYQSYLQYLQRHAEEHLDLLDDVLINFTGFFRDPQAWSYLAAEIIPKIIASKQSDEPIRVWSAGCAAGQEIYSLLILLAEVLGVEFCLQQVQCYATDADADSLQQAQRASYNDLEIIGIPPNLLEKYSPTQLH
;
A
#
# COMPACT_ATOMS: atom_id res chain seq x y z
N MET A 1 10.49 0.98 -34.42
CA MET A 1 10.06 -0.26 -33.75
C MET A 1 8.54 -0.39 -33.85
N ASN A 2 8.05 -1.54 -34.26
CA ASN A 2 6.62 -1.75 -34.50
C ASN A 2 5.92 -1.96 -33.14
N GLN A 3 4.80 -1.30 -32.87
CA GLN A 3 4.06 -1.41 -31.61
C GLN A 3 3.71 -2.87 -31.23
N SER A 4 3.53 -3.74 -32.23
CA SER A 4 3.26 -5.16 -32.02
C SER A 4 4.47 -5.93 -31.49
N GLU A 5 5.69 -5.61 -31.92
CA GLU A 5 6.93 -6.22 -31.44
C GLU A 5 7.22 -5.83 -29.99
N THR A 6 7.12 -4.55 -29.67
CA THR A 6 7.28 -4.02 -28.31
C THR A 6 6.30 -4.66 -27.32
N SER A 7 5.05 -4.89 -27.75
CA SER A 7 4.04 -5.55 -26.93
C SER A 7 4.40 -7.03 -26.66
N SER A 8 4.90 -7.75 -27.69
CA SER A 8 5.31 -9.15 -27.55
C SER A 8 6.52 -9.33 -26.64
N GLU A 9 7.52 -8.46 -26.75
CA GLU A 9 8.70 -8.45 -25.89
C GLU A 9 8.34 -8.18 -24.43
N PHE A 10 7.41 -7.25 -24.19
CA PHE A 10 6.93 -6.94 -22.86
C PHE A 10 6.18 -8.11 -22.21
N GLU A 11 5.32 -8.80 -22.95
CA GLU A 11 4.62 -9.98 -22.43
C GLU A 11 5.62 -11.15 -22.13
N ALA A 12 6.65 -11.33 -22.96
CA ALA A 12 7.69 -12.32 -22.69
C ALA A 12 8.45 -12.02 -21.37
N LEU A 13 8.66 -10.73 -21.08
CA LEU A 13 9.31 -10.28 -19.85
C LEU A 13 8.41 -10.53 -18.62
N LEU A 14 7.12 -10.25 -18.71
CA LEU A 14 6.16 -10.55 -17.64
C LEU A 14 6.05 -12.07 -17.39
N ASP A 15 6.03 -12.87 -18.45
CA ASP A 15 6.05 -14.34 -18.35
C ASP A 15 7.31 -14.86 -17.66
N TYR A 16 8.47 -14.27 -17.97
CA TYR A 16 9.72 -14.60 -17.29
C TYR A 16 9.65 -14.31 -15.79
N LEU A 17 9.20 -13.13 -15.39
CA LEU A 17 9.06 -12.74 -13.99
C LEU A 17 8.11 -13.69 -13.25
N LYS A 18 6.96 -13.99 -13.84
CA LYS A 18 6.00 -14.91 -13.25
C LYS A 18 6.56 -16.30 -13.03
N ARG A 19 7.24 -16.90 -14.03
CA ARG A 19 7.72 -18.27 -13.98
C ARG A 19 9.00 -18.43 -13.15
N ASN A 20 9.92 -17.47 -13.23
CA ASN A 20 11.26 -17.62 -12.67
C ASN A 20 11.48 -16.83 -11.37
N ARG A 21 10.66 -15.81 -11.12
CA ARG A 21 10.77 -14.95 -9.94
C ARG A 21 9.52 -14.98 -9.03
N LYS A 22 8.51 -15.79 -9.39
CA LYS A 22 7.20 -15.87 -8.69
C LYS A 22 6.48 -14.52 -8.60
N CYS A 23 6.83 -13.59 -9.48
CA CYS A 23 6.28 -12.25 -9.53
C CYS A 23 5.17 -12.20 -10.59
N ASP A 24 3.92 -12.32 -10.16
CA ASP A 24 2.75 -12.26 -11.06
C ASP A 24 2.18 -10.84 -11.12
N LEU A 25 2.49 -10.13 -12.20
CA LEU A 25 2.00 -8.77 -12.46
C LEU A 25 0.78 -8.75 -13.40
N THR A 26 0.14 -9.88 -13.67
CA THR A 26 -0.98 -9.96 -14.63
C THR A 26 -2.20 -9.16 -14.24
N GLY A 27 -2.40 -8.87 -12.94
CA GLY A 27 -3.48 -8.04 -12.40
C GLY A 27 -3.32 -6.53 -12.64
N TYR A 28 -2.16 -6.08 -13.04
CA TYR A 28 -1.88 -4.66 -13.28
C TYR A 28 -2.26 -4.22 -14.70
N LYS A 29 -2.66 -2.94 -14.86
CA LYS A 29 -2.86 -2.35 -16.18
C LYS A 29 -1.54 -2.31 -16.95
N ARG A 30 -1.53 -2.83 -18.18
CA ARG A 30 -0.32 -2.90 -19.03
C ARG A 30 0.34 -1.54 -19.23
N SER A 31 -0.42 -0.48 -19.45
CA SER A 31 0.11 0.88 -19.59
C SER A 31 0.83 1.39 -18.33
N THR A 32 0.34 1.01 -17.15
CA THR A 32 0.98 1.36 -15.88
C THR A 32 2.31 0.62 -15.73
N LEU A 33 2.31 -0.69 -15.98
CA LEU A 33 3.53 -1.49 -15.95
C LEU A 33 4.58 -0.99 -16.93
N MET A 34 4.21 -0.79 -18.21
CA MET A 34 5.13 -0.31 -19.24
C MET A 34 5.80 1.01 -18.84
N ARG A 35 5.05 1.94 -18.26
CA ARG A 35 5.62 3.19 -17.76
C ARG A 35 6.63 2.97 -16.62
N ARG A 36 6.34 2.07 -15.68
CA ARG A 36 7.20 1.77 -14.53
C ARG A 36 8.46 1.03 -14.95
N PHE A 37 8.30 0.00 -15.80
CA PHE A 37 9.43 -0.68 -16.40
C PHE A 37 10.31 0.27 -17.21
N GLY A 38 9.71 1.18 -17.97
CA GLY A 38 10.44 2.22 -18.70
C GLY A 38 11.26 3.12 -17.78
N HIS A 39 10.72 3.50 -16.63
CA HIS A 39 11.45 4.27 -15.61
C HIS A 39 12.65 3.48 -15.07
N ARG A 40 12.47 2.22 -14.68
CA ARG A 40 13.56 1.35 -14.20
C ARG A 40 14.62 1.14 -15.26
N MET A 41 14.21 0.80 -16.48
CA MET A 41 15.13 0.60 -17.59
C MET A 41 15.99 1.84 -17.88
N GLN A 42 15.40 3.05 -17.81
CA GLN A 42 16.12 4.31 -17.97
C GLN A 42 17.15 4.52 -16.86
N SER A 43 16.85 4.18 -15.60
CA SER A 43 17.77 4.33 -14.47
C SER A 43 19.05 3.48 -14.62
N ILE A 44 18.97 2.37 -15.36
CA ILE A 44 20.09 1.47 -15.63
C ILE A 44 20.57 1.54 -17.09
N ASN A 45 20.13 2.55 -17.87
CA ASN A 45 20.51 2.79 -19.26
C ASN A 45 20.23 1.63 -20.22
N ILE A 46 19.07 1.01 -20.11
CA ILE A 46 18.57 -0.04 -21.01
C ILE A 46 17.33 0.48 -21.74
N ASP A 47 17.27 0.31 -23.08
CA ASP A 47 16.27 0.92 -23.98
C ASP A 47 15.33 -0.07 -24.65
N SER A 48 15.50 -1.39 -24.44
CA SER A 48 14.57 -2.41 -24.99
C SER A 48 14.20 -3.46 -23.95
N TYR A 49 12.97 -3.96 -24.03
CA TYR A 49 12.50 -5.02 -23.15
C TYR A 49 13.28 -6.33 -23.34
N GLN A 50 13.76 -6.60 -24.54
CA GLN A 50 14.59 -7.75 -24.83
C GLN A 50 15.94 -7.65 -24.09
N SER A 51 16.60 -6.50 -24.13
CA SER A 51 17.86 -6.27 -23.41
C SER A 51 17.64 -6.31 -21.89
N TYR A 52 16.52 -5.80 -21.42
CA TYR A 52 16.16 -5.85 -20.01
C TYR A 52 15.88 -7.28 -19.53
N LEU A 53 15.22 -8.10 -20.34
CA LEU A 53 15.04 -9.52 -20.04
C LEU A 53 16.39 -10.25 -19.88
N GLN A 54 17.35 -9.97 -20.77
CA GLN A 54 18.70 -10.53 -20.66
C GLN A 54 19.42 -10.03 -19.39
N TYR A 55 19.21 -8.79 -19.02
CA TYR A 55 19.74 -8.19 -17.78
C TYR A 55 19.18 -8.91 -16.55
N LEU A 56 17.86 -9.05 -16.44
CA LEU A 56 17.18 -9.80 -15.38
C LEU A 56 17.62 -11.26 -15.25
N GLN A 57 17.98 -11.88 -16.38
CA GLN A 57 18.49 -13.27 -16.38
C GLN A 57 19.89 -13.37 -15.75
N ARG A 58 20.70 -12.32 -15.86
CA ARG A 58 22.07 -12.27 -15.35
C ARG A 58 22.17 -11.69 -13.93
N HIS A 59 21.23 -10.87 -13.53
CA HIS A 59 21.21 -10.17 -12.23
C HIS A 59 20.02 -10.64 -11.42
N ALA A 60 20.26 -11.56 -10.49
CA ALA A 60 19.19 -12.24 -9.76
C ALA A 60 18.37 -11.29 -8.88
N GLU A 61 18.99 -10.25 -8.32
CA GLU A 61 18.37 -9.29 -7.40
C GLU A 61 17.58 -8.17 -8.12
N GLU A 62 17.82 -7.97 -9.42
CA GLU A 62 17.19 -6.88 -10.20
C GLU A 62 15.65 -6.90 -10.15
N HIS A 63 15.05 -8.08 -9.99
CA HIS A 63 13.61 -8.20 -9.89
C HIS A 63 13.04 -7.55 -8.62
N LEU A 64 13.84 -7.44 -7.55
CA LEU A 64 13.45 -6.74 -6.31
C LEU A 64 13.40 -5.23 -6.56
N ASP A 65 14.46 -4.67 -7.13
CA ASP A 65 14.53 -3.25 -7.49
C ASP A 65 13.42 -2.86 -8.49
N LEU A 66 13.13 -3.76 -9.45
CA LEU A 66 12.01 -3.56 -10.36
C LEU A 66 10.67 -3.55 -9.62
N LEU A 67 10.49 -4.46 -8.64
CA LEU A 67 9.26 -4.50 -7.85
C LEU A 67 9.08 -3.22 -7.05
N ASP A 68 10.13 -2.67 -6.46
CA ASP A 68 10.07 -1.39 -5.75
C ASP A 68 9.63 -0.25 -6.66
N ASP A 69 10.11 -0.23 -7.91
CA ASP A 69 9.66 0.73 -8.93
C ASP A 69 8.23 0.49 -9.42
N VAL A 70 7.75 -0.76 -9.42
CA VAL A 70 6.40 -1.16 -9.87
C VAL A 70 5.36 -0.98 -8.77
N LEU A 71 5.69 -1.34 -7.54
CA LEU A 71 4.83 -1.19 -6.38
C LEU A 71 4.75 0.30 -6.00
N ILE A 72 3.61 0.91 -6.30
CA ILE A 72 3.39 2.31 -5.94
C ILE A 72 2.93 2.36 -4.50
N ASN A 73 3.82 2.67 -3.58
CA ASN A 73 3.50 2.90 -2.17
C ASN A 73 2.90 4.30 -1.93
N PHE A 74 2.12 4.81 -2.90
CA PHE A 74 1.46 6.09 -2.72
C PHE A 74 0.23 5.92 -1.82
N THR A 75 0.38 6.35 -0.58
CA THR A 75 -0.66 6.34 0.43
C THR A 75 -0.70 7.69 1.15
N GLY A 76 -1.72 7.94 1.93
CA GLY A 76 -1.87 9.15 2.72
C GLY A 76 -2.97 8.96 3.77
N PHE A 77 -2.84 9.68 4.87
CA PHE A 77 -3.87 9.68 5.90
C PHE A 77 -5.19 10.25 5.37
N PHE A 78 -6.29 9.61 5.73
CA PHE A 78 -7.65 9.99 5.35
C PHE A 78 -7.84 10.29 3.86
N ARG A 79 -7.08 9.58 3.01
CA ARG A 79 -7.23 9.67 1.55
C ARG A 79 -8.67 9.35 1.17
N ASP A 80 -9.24 10.11 0.21
CA ASP A 80 -10.65 10.04 -0.17
C ASP A 80 -11.62 10.32 1.00
N PRO A 81 -11.70 11.56 1.48
CA PRO A 81 -12.46 11.94 2.69
C PRO A 81 -13.92 11.49 2.71
N GLN A 82 -14.55 11.38 1.54
CA GLN A 82 -15.93 10.90 1.42
C GLN A 82 -16.08 9.43 1.86
N ALA A 83 -15.09 8.59 1.56
CA ALA A 83 -15.08 7.19 1.98
C ALA A 83 -15.00 7.09 3.52
N TRP A 84 -14.14 7.88 4.15
CA TRP A 84 -14.02 7.94 5.61
C TRP A 84 -15.28 8.43 6.31
N SER A 85 -15.91 9.45 5.75
CA SER A 85 -17.20 9.95 6.25
C SER A 85 -18.30 8.88 6.14
N TYR A 86 -18.33 8.14 5.04
CA TYR A 86 -19.29 7.04 4.85
C TYR A 86 -19.02 5.87 5.81
N LEU A 87 -17.76 5.51 6.01
CA LEU A 87 -17.37 4.48 6.99
C LEU A 87 -17.84 4.84 8.40
N ALA A 88 -17.60 6.10 8.82
CA ALA A 88 -18.00 6.58 10.15
C ALA A 88 -19.51 6.58 10.34
N ALA A 89 -20.25 7.12 9.36
CA ALA A 89 -21.69 7.35 9.49
C ALA A 89 -22.53 6.08 9.25
N GLU A 90 -22.10 5.21 8.35
CA GLU A 90 -22.95 4.13 7.85
C GLU A 90 -22.42 2.72 8.16
N ILE A 91 -21.11 2.50 8.03
CA ILE A 91 -20.57 1.14 8.09
C ILE A 91 -20.22 0.75 9.52
N ILE A 92 -19.47 1.56 10.25
CA ILE A 92 -19.06 1.24 11.63
C ILE A 92 -20.28 1.03 12.53
N PRO A 93 -21.32 1.88 12.52
CA PRO A 93 -22.52 1.64 13.33
C PRO A 93 -23.23 0.31 13.00
N LYS A 94 -23.28 -0.08 11.72
CA LYS A 94 -23.88 -1.37 11.31
C LYS A 94 -23.07 -2.57 11.79
N ILE A 95 -21.75 -2.48 11.75
CA ILE A 95 -20.86 -3.52 12.28
C ILE A 95 -21.10 -3.68 13.77
N ILE A 96 -21.13 -2.58 14.52
CA ILE A 96 -21.37 -2.61 15.97
C ILE A 96 -22.74 -3.22 16.29
N ALA A 97 -23.79 -2.79 15.60
CA ALA A 97 -25.15 -3.30 15.82
C ALA A 97 -25.32 -4.79 15.52
N SER A 98 -24.46 -5.35 14.65
CA SER A 98 -24.50 -6.77 14.29
C SER A 98 -23.70 -7.68 15.22
N LYS A 99 -22.86 -7.12 16.11
CA LYS A 99 -21.96 -7.89 16.97
C LYS A 99 -22.57 -8.17 18.35
N GLN A 100 -22.14 -9.29 18.94
CA GLN A 100 -22.37 -9.56 20.36
C GLN A 100 -21.37 -8.77 21.21
N SER A 101 -21.72 -8.50 22.48
CA SER A 101 -20.95 -7.61 23.36
C SER A 101 -19.47 -7.99 23.54
N ASP A 102 -19.15 -9.27 23.43
CA ASP A 102 -17.79 -9.79 23.68
C ASP A 102 -17.03 -10.15 22.39
N GLU A 103 -17.60 -9.90 21.23
CA GLU A 103 -17.01 -10.26 19.96
C GLU A 103 -16.07 -9.15 19.44
N PRO A 104 -14.75 -9.40 19.23
CA PRO A 104 -13.83 -8.39 18.78
C PRO A 104 -14.14 -7.91 17.37
N ILE A 105 -13.92 -6.62 17.11
CA ILE A 105 -13.92 -6.03 15.78
C ILE A 105 -12.59 -6.31 15.13
N ARG A 106 -12.58 -7.09 14.06
CA ARG A 106 -11.39 -7.39 13.28
C ARG A 106 -11.35 -6.55 12.01
N VAL A 107 -10.24 -5.89 11.81
CA VAL A 107 -9.99 -5.01 10.67
C VAL A 107 -8.75 -5.47 9.94
N TRP A 108 -8.81 -5.51 8.64
CA TRP A 108 -7.68 -5.88 7.80
C TRP A 108 -7.49 -4.87 6.67
N SER A 109 -6.33 -4.19 6.66
CA SER A 109 -5.85 -3.36 5.55
C SER A 109 -4.93 -4.21 4.68
N ALA A 110 -5.41 -4.57 3.49
CA ALA A 110 -4.68 -5.35 2.50
C ALA A 110 -4.03 -4.40 1.48
N GLY A 111 -2.71 -4.40 1.35
CA GLY A 111 -1.97 -3.39 0.60
C GLY A 111 -1.84 -2.08 1.40
N CYS A 112 -1.43 -2.19 2.66
CA CYS A 112 -1.41 -1.06 3.59
C CYS A 112 -0.30 -0.04 3.32
N ALA A 113 0.64 -0.34 2.43
CA ALA A 113 1.86 0.44 2.19
C ALA A 113 2.54 0.84 3.52
N ALA A 114 2.90 2.11 3.69
CA ALA A 114 3.54 2.61 4.91
C ALA A 114 2.56 2.82 6.10
N GLY A 115 1.32 2.31 6.02
CA GLY A 115 0.41 2.20 7.15
C GLY A 115 -0.57 3.35 7.34
N GLN A 116 -0.55 4.42 6.52
CA GLN A 116 -1.43 5.57 6.70
C GLN A 116 -2.92 5.20 6.68
N GLU A 117 -3.31 4.20 5.87
CA GLU A 117 -4.70 3.72 5.80
C GLU A 117 -5.13 3.05 7.10
N ILE A 118 -4.35 2.10 7.60
CA ILE A 118 -4.70 1.38 8.83
C ILE A 118 -4.72 2.32 10.04
N TYR A 119 -3.81 3.29 10.13
CA TYR A 119 -3.82 4.27 11.20
C TYR A 119 -4.98 5.26 11.09
N SER A 120 -5.36 5.68 9.86
CA SER A 120 -6.59 6.47 9.66
C SER A 120 -7.82 5.73 10.15
N LEU A 121 -7.89 4.42 9.89
CA LEU A 121 -9.00 3.59 10.33
C LEU A 121 -9.01 3.41 11.85
N LEU A 122 -7.85 3.23 12.48
CA LEU A 122 -7.73 3.18 13.94
C LEU A 122 -8.18 4.48 14.61
N ILE A 123 -7.74 5.63 14.07
CA ILE A 123 -8.18 6.95 14.54
C ILE A 123 -9.70 7.08 14.39
N LEU A 124 -10.25 6.72 13.24
CA LEU A 124 -11.68 6.78 12.99
C LEU A 124 -12.49 5.90 13.96
N LEU A 125 -12.05 4.68 14.19
CA LEU A 125 -12.67 3.76 15.14
C LEU A 125 -12.60 4.32 16.57
N ALA A 126 -11.47 4.90 16.96
CA ALA A 126 -11.32 5.52 18.27
C ALA A 126 -12.22 6.76 18.47
N GLU A 127 -12.48 7.53 17.39
CA GLU A 127 -13.44 8.65 17.42
C GLU A 127 -14.89 8.16 17.57
N VAL A 128 -15.26 7.08 16.90
CA VAL A 128 -16.64 6.56 16.91
C VAL A 128 -16.93 5.72 18.16
N LEU A 129 -15.98 4.90 18.61
CA LEU A 129 -16.15 3.91 19.68
C LEU A 129 -15.58 4.34 21.03
N GLY A 130 -14.67 5.30 21.03
CA GLY A 130 -13.81 5.65 22.15
C GLY A 130 -12.52 4.84 22.17
N VAL A 131 -11.44 5.48 22.64
CA VAL A 131 -10.08 4.90 22.67
C VAL A 131 -10.04 3.61 23.51
N GLU A 132 -10.64 3.64 24.68
CA GLU A 132 -10.60 2.52 25.63
C GLU A 132 -11.28 1.26 25.06
N PHE A 133 -12.43 1.43 24.40
CA PHE A 133 -13.10 0.35 23.68
C PHE A 133 -12.24 -0.20 22.54
N CYS A 134 -11.62 0.67 21.76
CA CYS A 134 -10.75 0.24 20.66
C CYS A 134 -9.57 -0.59 21.14
N LEU A 135 -8.92 -0.20 22.22
CA LEU A 135 -7.78 -0.93 22.78
C LEU A 135 -8.16 -2.33 23.28
N GLN A 136 -9.40 -2.51 23.73
CA GLN A 136 -9.88 -3.79 24.25
C GLN A 136 -10.51 -4.69 23.20
N GLN A 137 -11.22 -4.12 22.22
CA GLN A 137 -12.12 -4.85 21.33
C GLN A 137 -11.74 -4.80 19.85
N VAL A 138 -10.76 -3.96 19.44
CA VAL A 138 -10.36 -3.85 18.04
C VAL A 138 -9.06 -4.59 17.79
N GLN A 139 -9.06 -5.48 16.81
CA GLN A 139 -7.88 -6.20 16.32
C GLN A 139 -7.60 -5.76 14.89
N CYS A 140 -6.45 -5.14 14.68
CA CYS A 140 -6.04 -4.66 13.36
C CYS A 140 -4.92 -5.50 12.77
N TYR A 141 -5.09 -5.81 11.49
CA TYR A 141 -4.11 -6.50 10.68
C TYR A 141 -3.77 -5.63 9.47
N ALA A 142 -2.50 -5.53 9.14
CA ALA A 142 -2.02 -4.81 7.98
C ALA A 142 -1.03 -5.68 7.22
N THR A 143 -1.20 -5.80 5.91
CA THR A 143 -0.32 -6.59 5.05
C THR A 143 0.02 -5.82 3.78
N ASP A 144 1.24 -5.97 3.32
CA ASP A 144 1.71 -5.44 2.05
C ASP A 144 2.71 -6.40 1.41
N ALA A 145 2.90 -6.30 0.10
CA ALA A 145 3.93 -7.04 -0.62
C ALA A 145 5.32 -6.40 -0.43
N ASP A 146 5.36 -5.10 -0.09
CA ASP A 146 6.58 -4.35 0.17
C ASP A 146 6.98 -4.43 1.65
N ALA A 147 8.11 -5.10 1.91
CA ALA A 147 8.64 -5.30 3.26
C ALA A 147 9.13 -4.00 3.90
N ASP A 148 9.68 -3.06 3.13
CA ASP A 148 10.20 -1.78 3.63
C ASP A 148 9.04 -0.86 4.04
N SER A 149 7.97 -0.82 3.26
CA SER A 149 6.73 -0.15 3.62
C SER A 149 6.11 -0.73 4.89
N LEU A 150 6.07 -2.05 5.05
CA LEU A 150 5.61 -2.68 6.29
C LEU A 150 6.48 -2.30 7.49
N GLN A 151 7.78 -2.20 7.31
CA GLN A 151 8.68 -1.77 8.38
C GLN A 151 8.43 -0.31 8.78
N GLN A 152 8.15 0.57 7.81
CA GLN A 152 7.72 1.95 8.09
C GLN A 152 6.38 1.97 8.83
N ALA A 153 5.41 1.19 8.38
CA ALA A 153 4.11 1.05 9.05
C ALA A 153 4.27 0.61 10.52
N GLN A 154 5.15 -0.36 10.80
CA GLN A 154 5.41 -0.83 12.16
C GLN A 154 6.07 0.23 13.05
N ARG A 155 6.93 1.08 12.49
CA ARG A 155 7.56 2.19 13.23
C ARG A 155 6.57 3.29 13.59
N ALA A 156 5.48 3.43 12.83
CA ALA A 156 4.45 4.47 13.01
C ALA A 156 5.04 5.89 13.09
N SER A 157 6.15 6.14 12.37
CA SER A 157 6.86 7.42 12.39
C SER A 157 6.74 8.09 11.03
N TYR A 158 6.14 9.27 11.02
CA TYR A 158 5.80 10.03 9.82
C TYR A 158 6.33 11.45 9.92
N ASN A 159 6.78 12.01 8.80
CA ASN A 159 7.20 13.40 8.71
C ASN A 159 6.01 14.35 8.44
N ASP A 160 6.25 15.64 8.51
CA ASP A 160 5.21 16.68 8.38
C ASP A 160 4.46 16.61 7.04
N LEU A 161 5.11 16.15 5.96
CA LEU A 161 4.46 16.01 4.65
C LEU A 161 3.55 14.78 4.57
N GLU A 162 3.90 13.73 5.28
CA GLU A 162 3.15 12.48 5.31
C GLU A 162 1.85 12.59 6.12
N ILE A 163 1.80 13.49 7.11
CA ILE A 163 0.66 13.68 8.00
C ILE A 163 -0.36 14.73 7.54
N ILE A 164 -0.13 15.40 6.41
CA ILE A 164 -0.99 16.50 5.88
C ILE A 164 -2.46 16.11 5.81
N GLY A 165 -2.78 14.84 5.57
CA GLY A 165 -4.16 14.36 5.46
C GLY A 165 -4.90 14.22 6.81
N ILE A 166 -4.21 14.33 7.94
CA ILE A 166 -4.82 14.19 9.26
C ILE A 166 -5.48 15.55 9.65
N PRO A 167 -6.77 15.58 10.01
CA PRO A 167 -7.39 16.78 10.55
C PRO A 167 -6.63 17.30 11.79
N PRO A 168 -6.40 18.62 11.91
CA PRO A 168 -5.57 19.18 12.98
C PRO A 168 -5.99 18.77 14.39
N ASN A 169 -7.29 18.71 14.67
CA ASN A 169 -7.83 18.25 15.95
C ASN A 169 -7.53 16.79 16.26
N LEU A 170 -7.47 15.92 15.23
CA LEU A 170 -7.10 14.52 15.40
C LEU A 170 -5.59 14.37 15.54
N LEU A 171 -4.83 15.17 14.81
CA LEU A 171 -3.37 15.18 14.95
C LEU A 171 -2.98 15.59 16.39
N GLU A 172 -3.56 16.65 16.94
CA GLU A 172 -3.32 17.07 18.32
C GLU A 172 -3.68 15.95 19.33
N LYS A 173 -4.83 15.28 19.13
CA LYS A 173 -5.33 14.23 20.03
C LYS A 173 -4.52 12.95 20.01
N TYR A 174 -4.00 12.55 18.84
CA TYR A 174 -3.35 11.24 18.64
C TYR A 174 -1.84 11.33 18.40
N SER A 175 -1.25 12.52 18.42
CA SER A 175 0.21 12.69 18.29
C SER A 175 0.92 12.36 19.61
N PRO A 176 2.06 11.64 19.59
CA PRO A 176 2.79 11.28 20.80
C PRO A 176 3.41 12.46 21.56
N THR A 177 3.33 13.68 21.05
CA THR A 177 3.95 14.88 21.64
C THR A 177 3.31 15.34 22.95
N GLN A 178 2.26 14.71 23.46
CA GLN A 178 1.57 15.06 24.71
C GLN A 178 1.78 14.06 25.85
N LEU A 179 2.73 13.12 25.72
CA LEU A 179 3.14 12.22 26.82
C LEU A 179 4.44 12.72 27.45
N HIS A 180 4.41 13.94 28.01
CA HIS A 180 5.43 14.43 28.96
C HIS A 180 4.76 14.89 30.25
#